data_65ea170d2f38ed98d9f9165675edd312
#
_entry.id   65ea170d2f38ed98d9f9165675edd312
#
_cell.length_a   1.000
_cell.length_b   1.000
_cell.length_c   1.000
_cell.angle_alpha   90.00
_cell.angle_beta   90.00
_cell.angle_gamma   90.00
#
_symmetry.space_group_name_H-M   'P 1'
#
loop_
_entity.id
_entity.type
_entity.pdbx_description
1 polymer ?
#
loop_
_entity_poly.entity_id
_entity_poly.type
_entity_poly.pdbx_seq_one_letter_code
_entity_poly.pdbx_strand_id
1 'polypeptide(L)'
;MPKHTKYDLIIFDWDGTIANSAGIIIESVKEACVSEGVQLPSDQNISSIIGLGLEEAFTKLFPEIGEDSVINMQALYRDAYLKKLDQISLFEGIELGIKGLYSQGYYLAIATGKSRRGLNNALNKSNLYEYFKMTKTMDECFSKPHPQMINEILDFLMIESDRALMIGDSSYDLEMAANAKVDSLGVTYGAQNLSQLQHHNPLAIIENPHDLFSWLTKNG
;
A
#
# COMPACT_ATOMS: atom_id res chain seq x y z
N MET A 1 3.59 -23.04 -19.32
CA MET A 1 3.08 -21.95 -18.48
C MET A 1 1.92 -21.31 -19.23
N PRO A 2 0.78 -21.00 -18.61
CA PRO A 2 -0.23 -20.20 -19.28
C PRO A 2 0.42 -18.88 -19.69
N LYS A 3 0.31 -18.47 -20.93
CA LYS A 3 0.77 -17.15 -21.37
C LYS A 3 -0.25 -16.14 -20.88
N HIS A 4 0.15 -15.31 -19.91
CA HIS A 4 -0.63 -14.13 -19.55
C HIS A 4 -0.75 -13.22 -20.78
N THR A 5 -1.89 -12.59 -20.94
CA THR A 5 -2.15 -11.80 -22.14
C THR A 5 -1.36 -10.50 -22.13
N LYS A 6 -1.19 -9.85 -20.98
CA LYS A 6 -0.53 -8.55 -20.89
C LYS A 6 0.53 -8.48 -19.78
N TYR A 7 0.28 -8.92 -18.55
CA TYR A 7 1.18 -8.75 -17.42
C TYR A 7 1.77 -10.08 -16.97
N ASP A 8 3.02 -10.05 -16.54
CA ASP A 8 3.72 -11.16 -15.87
C ASP A 8 3.86 -10.91 -14.38
N LEU A 9 3.84 -9.63 -13.95
CA LEU A 9 4.05 -9.18 -12.60
C LEU A 9 2.90 -8.31 -12.11
N ILE A 10 2.36 -8.65 -10.94
CA ILE A 10 1.40 -7.81 -10.19
C ILE A 10 2.07 -7.34 -8.92
N ILE A 11 2.16 -6.02 -8.76
CA ILE A 11 2.73 -5.35 -7.59
C ILE A 11 1.57 -4.77 -6.76
N PHE A 12 1.52 -5.07 -5.48
CA PHE A 12 0.49 -4.57 -4.57
C PHE A 12 1.08 -3.59 -3.55
N ASP A 13 0.33 -2.57 -3.18
CA ASP A 13 0.49 -1.99 -1.86
C ASP A 13 -0.10 -2.92 -0.78
N TRP A 14 0.14 -2.62 0.49
CA TRP A 14 -0.33 -3.41 1.62
C TRP A 14 -1.51 -2.75 2.35
N ASP A 15 -1.27 -1.60 3.00
CA ASP A 15 -2.27 -0.92 3.83
C ASP A 15 -3.36 -0.28 2.97
N GLY A 16 -4.62 -0.67 3.14
CA GLY A 16 -5.73 -0.18 2.32
C GLY A 16 -5.91 -0.89 0.97
N THR A 17 -4.96 -1.75 0.56
CA THR A 17 -5.04 -2.54 -0.68
C THR A 17 -5.21 -4.04 -0.40
N ILE A 18 -4.31 -4.64 0.35
CA ILE A 18 -4.40 -6.04 0.82
C ILE A 18 -5.06 -6.11 2.19
N ALA A 19 -4.63 -5.25 3.12
CA ALA A 19 -5.09 -5.21 4.50
C ALA A 19 -6.09 -4.08 4.73
N ASN A 20 -7.20 -4.38 5.40
CA ASN A 20 -8.19 -3.41 5.85
C ASN A 20 -7.67 -2.70 7.12
N SER A 21 -6.71 -1.83 6.95
CA SER A 21 -5.96 -1.18 8.04
C SER A 21 -6.21 0.33 8.15
N ALA A 22 -6.84 0.97 7.16
CA ALA A 22 -6.99 2.43 7.11
C ALA A 22 -7.68 2.99 8.37
N GLY A 23 -8.75 2.36 8.85
CA GLY A 23 -9.44 2.76 10.08
C GLY A 23 -8.53 2.71 11.31
N ILE A 24 -7.76 1.63 11.46
CA ILE A 24 -6.80 1.45 12.57
C ILE A 24 -5.66 2.48 12.51
N ILE A 25 -5.19 2.81 11.31
CA ILE A 25 -4.19 3.87 11.12
C ILE A 25 -4.75 5.21 11.57
N ILE A 26 -5.96 5.57 11.12
CA ILE A 26 -6.63 6.82 11.50
C ILE A 26 -6.81 6.93 13.03
N GLU A 27 -7.31 5.88 13.68
CA GLU A 27 -7.47 5.85 15.13
C GLU A 27 -6.14 5.98 15.86
N SER A 28 -5.10 5.30 15.39
CA SER A 28 -3.77 5.34 16.01
C SER A 28 -3.11 6.72 15.89
N VAL A 29 -3.30 7.43 14.78
CA VAL A 29 -2.86 8.82 14.63
C VAL A 29 -3.59 9.73 15.60
N LYS A 30 -4.93 9.58 15.72
CA LYS A 30 -5.72 10.38 16.67
C LYS A 30 -5.30 10.15 18.14
N GLU A 31 -5.02 8.89 18.51
CA GLU A 31 -4.51 8.59 19.86
C GLU A 31 -3.15 9.24 20.12
N ALA A 32 -2.25 9.23 19.13
CA ALA A 32 -0.97 9.91 19.24
C ALA A 32 -1.15 11.43 19.42
N CYS A 33 -2.08 12.04 18.66
CA CYS A 33 -2.41 13.47 18.79
C CYS A 33 -2.93 13.80 20.20
N VAL A 34 -3.86 13.01 20.72
CA VAL A 34 -4.39 13.21 22.08
C VAL A 34 -3.31 13.11 23.14
N SER A 35 -2.42 12.12 23.00
CA SER A 35 -1.32 11.89 23.94
C SER A 35 -0.27 12.99 23.92
N GLU A 36 -0.01 13.59 22.76
CA GLU A 36 0.93 14.72 22.59
C GLU A 36 0.28 16.07 22.90
N GLY A 37 -1.05 16.12 22.99
CA GLY A 37 -1.79 17.37 23.24
C GLY A 37 -1.88 18.28 22.00
N VAL A 38 -1.79 17.72 20.79
CA VAL A 38 -1.91 18.47 19.53
C VAL A 38 -3.32 18.38 18.97
N GLN A 39 -3.68 19.37 18.12
CA GLN A 39 -4.99 19.40 17.48
C GLN A 39 -5.20 18.17 16.59
N LEU A 40 -6.39 17.57 16.67
CA LEU A 40 -6.78 16.42 15.85
C LEU A 40 -6.97 16.84 14.38
N PRO A 41 -6.26 16.22 13.43
CA PRO A 41 -6.57 16.37 12.03
C PRO A 41 -7.92 15.71 11.68
N SER A 42 -8.53 16.12 10.56
CA SER A 42 -9.69 15.42 10.03
C SER A 42 -9.32 14.01 9.55
N ASP A 43 -10.28 13.08 9.53
CA ASP A 43 -10.07 11.73 9.00
C ASP A 43 -9.59 11.77 7.54
N GLN A 44 -10.10 12.71 6.76
CA GLN A 44 -9.68 12.91 5.37
C GLN A 44 -8.20 13.33 5.28
N ASN A 45 -7.72 14.21 6.16
CA ASN A 45 -6.31 14.60 6.18
C ASN A 45 -5.42 13.43 6.57
N ILE A 46 -5.84 12.62 7.57
CA ILE A 46 -5.10 11.42 7.97
C ILE A 46 -5.11 10.39 6.83
N SER A 47 -6.26 10.13 6.20
CA SER A 47 -6.35 9.22 5.04
C SER A 47 -5.44 9.65 3.89
N SER A 48 -5.28 10.96 3.68
CA SER A 48 -4.47 11.49 2.58
C SER A 48 -2.98 11.21 2.70
N ILE A 49 -2.48 10.81 3.88
CA ILE A 49 -1.05 10.50 4.09
C ILE A 49 -0.79 8.98 4.17
N ILE A 50 -1.83 8.16 4.15
CA ILE A 50 -1.68 6.70 4.13
C ILE A 50 -1.01 6.29 2.81
N GLY A 51 -0.05 5.39 2.89
CA GLY A 51 0.81 4.98 1.77
C GLY A 51 2.22 5.58 1.80
N LEU A 52 2.41 6.71 2.48
CA LEU A 52 3.73 7.31 2.72
C LEU A 52 4.50 6.58 3.82
N GLY A 53 5.81 6.82 3.86
CA GLY A 53 6.64 6.50 5.01
C GLY A 53 6.23 7.29 6.25
N LEU A 54 6.42 6.70 7.43
CA LEU A 54 5.92 7.27 8.69
C LEU A 54 6.45 8.68 8.97
N GLU A 55 7.74 8.91 8.74
CA GLU A 55 8.38 10.22 8.93
C GLU A 55 7.77 11.26 8.00
N GLU A 56 7.70 10.96 6.71
CA GLU A 56 7.13 11.85 5.71
C GLU A 56 5.64 12.11 5.95
N ALA A 57 4.88 11.06 6.31
CA ALA A 57 3.47 11.16 6.65
C ALA A 57 3.21 12.15 7.79
N PHE A 58 3.97 12.04 8.89
CA PHE A 58 3.81 12.92 10.05
C PHE A 58 4.31 14.34 9.78
N THR A 59 5.43 14.51 9.07
CA THR A 59 5.91 15.83 8.66
C THR A 59 4.88 16.53 7.78
N LYS A 60 4.26 15.81 6.85
CA LYS A 60 3.22 16.37 5.98
C LYS A 60 1.91 16.68 6.71
N LEU A 61 1.54 15.85 7.68
CA LEU A 61 0.30 16.03 8.45
C LEU A 61 0.42 17.16 9.48
N PHE A 62 1.62 17.43 9.97
CA PHE A 62 1.90 18.38 11.04
C PHE A 62 3.05 19.36 10.69
N PRO A 63 2.92 20.16 9.62
CA PRO A 63 4.02 21.00 9.14
C PRO A 63 4.43 22.11 10.12
N GLU A 64 3.56 22.48 11.05
CA GLU A 64 3.77 23.54 12.04
C GLU A 64 4.33 23.03 13.39
N ILE A 65 4.49 21.71 13.54
CA ILE A 65 4.95 21.10 14.79
C ILE A 65 6.45 20.86 14.74
N GLY A 66 7.15 21.14 15.85
CA GLY A 66 8.59 20.93 15.95
C GLY A 66 8.99 19.47 15.78
N GLU A 67 10.20 19.25 15.27
CA GLU A 67 10.74 17.93 14.92
C GLU A 67 10.70 16.94 16.10
N ASP A 68 11.05 17.39 17.33
CA ASP A 68 11.01 16.53 18.53
C ASP A 68 9.61 16.01 18.82
N SER A 69 8.56 16.85 18.67
CA SER A 69 7.17 16.44 18.86
C SER A 69 6.73 15.48 17.76
N VAL A 70 7.15 15.69 16.52
CA VAL A 70 6.87 14.76 15.41
C VAL A 70 7.49 13.38 15.69
N ILE A 71 8.73 13.32 16.18
CA ILE A 71 9.39 12.07 16.58
C ILE A 71 8.61 11.37 17.71
N ASN A 72 8.19 12.13 18.74
CA ASN A 72 7.41 11.59 19.84
C ASN A 72 6.06 11.05 19.38
N MET A 73 5.36 11.79 18.53
CA MET A 73 4.08 11.35 17.93
C MET A 73 4.22 10.07 17.10
N GLN A 74 5.31 9.91 16.38
CA GLN A 74 5.58 8.66 15.65
C GLN A 74 5.75 7.47 16.61
N ALA A 75 6.40 7.66 17.75
CA ALA A 75 6.52 6.63 18.76
C ALA A 75 5.16 6.28 19.38
N LEU A 76 4.37 7.28 19.76
CA LEU A 76 3.01 7.12 20.27
C LEU A 76 2.09 6.41 19.27
N TYR A 77 2.16 6.79 17.98
CA TYR A 77 1.44 6.12 16.91
C TYR A 77 1.83 4.64 16.81
N ARG A 78 3.13 4.33 16.81
CA ARG A 78 3.61 2.93 16.73
C ARG A 78 3.04 2.11 17.90
N ASP A 79 3.07 2.64 19.11
CA ASP A 79 2.54 1.96 20.30
C ASP A 79 1.02 1.75 20.20
N ALA A 80 0.26 2.75 19.75
CA ALA A 80 -1.19 2.65 19.56
C ALA A 80 -1.54 1.63 18.46
N TYR A 81 -0.82 1.67 17.34
CA TYR A 81 -1.01 0.76 16.20
C TYR A 81 -0.70 -0.69 16.57
N LEU A 82 0.41 -0.94 17.29
CA LEU A 82 0.80 -2.29 17.71
C LEU A 82 -0.23 -2.96 18.62
N LYS A 83 -0.91 -2.20 19.49
CA LYS A 83 -1.98 -2.71 20.36
C LYS A 83 -3.22 -3.17 19.59
N LYS A 84 -3.38 -2.71 18.35
CA LYS A 84 -4.56 -2.97 17.51
C LYS A 84 -4.29 -3.92 16.33
N LEU A 85 -3.07 -4.47 16.23
CA LEU A 85 -2.71 -5.36 15.11
C LEU A 85 -3.66 -6.54 14.93
N ASP A 86 -4.25 -7.06 16.02
CA ASP A 86 -5.17 -8.19 15.95
C ASP A 86 -6.54 -7.85 15.36
N GLN A 87 -6.86 -6.58 15.26
CA GLN A 87 -8.10 -6.08 14.64
C GLN A 87 -7.96 -5.92 13.11
N ILE A 88 -6.73 -5.95 12.59
CA ILE A 88 -6.49 -5.82 11.15
C ILE A 88 -6.69 -7.18 10.48
N SER A 89 -7.63 -7.21 9.54
CA SER A 89 -7.90 -8.35 8.65
C SER A 89 -7.48 -8.02 7.22
N LEU A 90 -7.38 -9.03 6.37
CA LEU A 90 -7.36 -8.82 4.92
C LEU A 90 -8.76 -8.39 4.46
N PHE A 91 -8.84 -7.65 3.35
CA PHE A 91 -10.12 -7.46 2.68
C PHE A 91 -10.68 -8.81 2.19
N GLU A 92 -12.01 -8.91 2.15
CA GLU A 92 -12.70 -10.13 1.72
C GLU A 92 -12.30 -10.51 0.27
N GLY A 93 -11.98 -11.77 0.06
CA GLY A 93 -11.57 -12.30 -1.24
C GLY A 93 -10.09 -12.10 -1.61
N ILE A 94 -9.35 -11.21 -0.93
CA ILE A 94 -7.94 -10.92 -1.25
C ILE A 94 -7.06 -12.16 -1.11
N GLU A 95 -7.19 -12.92 -0.04
CA GLU A 95 -6.38 -14.13 0.17
C GLU A 95 -6.57 -15.14 -0.96
N LEU A 96 -7.81 -15.42 -1.30
CA LEU A 96 -8.14 -16.36 -2.39
C LEU A 96 -7.65 -15.85 -3.74
N GLY A 97 -7.80 -14.55 -3.98
CA GLY A 97 -7.36 -13.94 -5.23
C GLY A 97 -5.84 -13.97 -5.40
N ILE A 98 -5.06 -13.66 -4.36
CA ILE A 98 -3.58 -13.76 -4.37
C ILE A 98 -3.15 -15.20 -4.65
N LYS A 99 -3.73 -16.19 -3.98
CA LYS A 99 -3.46 -17.61 -4.22
C LYS A 99 -3.83 -18.03 -5.65
N GLY A 100 -4.94 -17.48 -6.16
CA GLY A 100 -5.38 -17.70 -7.54
C GLY A 100 -4.40 -17.16 -8.58
N LEU A 101 -3.93 -15.92 -8.43
CA LEU A 101 -2.91 -15.33 -9.32
C LEU A 101 -1.60 -16.12 -9.27
N TYR A 102 -1.14 -16.48 -8.08
CA TYR A 102 0.07 -17.30 -7.92
C TYR A 102 -0.06 -18.65 -8.64
N SER A 103 -1.21 -19.32 -8.51
CA SER A 103 -1.46 -20.61 -9.18
C SER A 103 -1.54 -20.50 -10.69
N GLN A 104 -1.92 -19.32 -11.23
CA GLN A 104 -1.93 -19.00 -12.64
C GLN A 104 -0.52 -18.68 -13.18
N GLY A 105 0.47 -18.50 -12.28
CA GLY A 105 1.86 -18.30 -12.65
C GLY A 105 2.31 -16.84 -12.69
N TYR A 106 1.48 -15.89 -12.23
CA TYR A 106 1.92 -14.51 -12.05
C TYR A 106 3.04 -14.41 -11.02
N TYR A 107 4.02 -13.57 -11.27
CA TYR A 107 4.88 -13.08 -10.22
C TYR A 107 4.13 -12.04 -9.39
N LEU A 108 4.21 -12.16 -8.06
CA LEU A 108 3.58 -11.23 -7.15
C LEU A 108 4.64 -10.53 -6.33
N ALA A 109 4.48 -9.23 -6.14
CA ALA A 109 5.39 -8.42 -5.35
C ALA A 109 4.62 -7.41 -4.48
N ILE A 110 5.30 -6.85 -3.46
CA ILE A 110 4.78 -5.79 -2.61
C ILE A 110 5.71 -4.58 -2.68
N ALA A 111 5.12 -3.38 -2.83
CA ALA A 111 5.77 -2.09 -2.67
C ALA A 111 4.95 -1.25 -1.68
N THR A 112 5.46 -1.02 -0.46
CA THR A 112 4.65 -0.46 0.64
C THR A 112 5.37 0.58 1.48
N GLY A 113 4.60 1.54 2.02
CA GLY A 113 5.05 2.49 3.04
C GLY A 113 5.27 1.89 4.45
N LYS A 114 5.01 0.58 4.64
CA LYS A 114 5.34 -0.09 5.91
C LYS A 114 6.84 -0.26 6.11
N SER A 115 7.26 -0.37 7.37
CA SER A 115 8.60 -0.84 7.70
C SER A 115 8.76 -2.34 7.40
N ARG A 116 9.98 -2.78 7.17
CA ARG A 116 10.31 -4.20 6.96
C ARG A 116 9.77 -5.10 8.07
N ARG A 117 9.96 -4.69 9.33
CA ARG A 117 9.43 -5.42 10.49
C ARG A 117 7.91 -5.50 10.46
N GLY A 118 7.24 -4.39 10.13
CA GLY A 118 5.78 -4.32 10.06
C GLY A 118 5.22 -5.23 8.96
N LEU A 119 5.82 -5.20 7.77
CA LEU A 119 5.41 -6.05 6.65
C LEU A 119 5.64 -7.54 6.94
N ASN A 120 6.81 -7.92 7.48
CA ASN A 120 7.10 -9.32 7.81
C ASN A 120 6.09 -9.88 8.82
N ASN A 121 5.73 -9.11 9.85
CA ASN A 121 4.71 -9.52 10.82
C ASN A 121 3.34 -9.70 10.15
N ALA A 122 2.95 -8.78 9.26
CA ALA A 122 1.68 -8.86 8.54
C ALA A 122 1.61 -10.05 7.59
N LEU A 123 2.67 -10.31 6.83
CA LEU A 123 2.79 -11.46 5.92
C LEU A 123 2.73 -12.80 6.66
N ASN A 124 3.42 -12.91 7.79
CA ASN A 124 3.40 -14.13 8.61
C ASN A 124 2.01 -14.36 9.22
N LYS A 125 1.36 -13.31 9.73
CA LYS A 125 0.02 -13.40 10.32
C LYS A 125 -1.04 -13.80 9.28
N SER A 126 -0.90 -13.32 8.05
CA SER A 126 -1.84 -13.61 6.95
C SER A 126 -1.53 -14.92 6.19
N ASN A 127 -0.41 -15.59 6.48
CA ASN A 127 0.09 -16.74 5.72
C ASN A 127 0.27 -16.46 4.21
N LEU A 128 0.61 -15.21 3.85
CA LEU A 128 0.81 -14.81 2.46
C LEU A 128 2.28 -14.72 2.06
N TYR A 129 3.22 -14.94 2.98
CA TYR A 129 4.66 -14.73 2.74
C TYR A 129 5.19 -15.48 1.51
N GLU A 130 4.80 -16.74 1.32
CA GLU A 130 5.31 -17.60 0.24
C GLU A 130 4.84 -17.21 -1.17
N TYR A 131 3.78 -16.40 -1.28
CA TYR A 131 3.20 -16.02 -2.56
C TYR A 131 3.95 -14.85 -3.22
N PHE A 132 4.66 -14.04 -2.44
CA PHE A 132 5.37 -12.87 -2.95
C PHE A 132 6.84 -13.16 -3.22
N LYS A 133 7.26 -12.98 -4.47
CA LYS A 133 8.65 -13.21 -4.91
C LYS A 133 9.61 -12.12 -4.43
N MET A 134 9.10 -10.90 -4.33
CA MET A 134 9.87 -9.73 -3.90
C MET A 134 8.98 -8.79 -3.09
N THR A 135 9.54 -8.17 -2.08
CA THR A 135 8.85 -7.13 -1.31
C THR A 135 9.79 -5.96 -1.04
N LYS A 136 9.30 -4.73 -1.20
CA LYS A 136 10.03 -3.50 -0.91
C LYS A 136 9.27 -2.64 0.08
N THR A 137 10.01 -2.06 1.00
CA THR A 137 9.49 -1.27 2.11
C THR A 137 10.16 0.09 2.19
N MET A 138 9.52 1.04 2.89
CA MET A 138 10.00 2.42 3.00
C MET A 138 11.35 2.57 3.72
N ASP A 139 11.76 1.60 4.52
CA ASP A 139 13.06 1.61 5.22
C ASP A 139 14.21 1.02 4.38
N GLU A 140 13.92 0.56 3.17
CA GLU A 140 14.87 0.04 2.19
C GLU A 140 15.00 0.90 0.93
N CYS A 141 14.00 1.74 0.67
CA CYS A 141 13.90 2.56 -0.54
C CYS A 141 13.42 3.96 -0.19
N PHE A 142 13.52 4.89 -1.13
CA PHE A 142 12.81 6.17 -1.03
C PHE A 142 11.31 5.95 -0.93
N SER A 143 10.63 6.78 -0.14
CA SER A 143 9.18 6.74 0.02
C SER A 143 8.45 6.98 -1.31
N LYS A 144 7.23 6.45 -1.43
CA LYS A 144 6.31 6.79 -2.51
C LYS A 144 6.10 8.31 -2.56
N PRO A 145 6.06 8.94 -3.73
CA PRO A 145 5.91 8.36 -5.06
C PRO A 145 7.23 8.11 -5.82
N HIS A 146 8.38 8.00 -5.13
CA HIS A 146 9.64 7.70 -5.79
C HIS A 146 9.60 6.30 -6.41
N PRO A 147 10.03 6.10 -7.69
CA PRO A 147 9.85 4.83 -8.40
C PRO A 147 10.79 3.70 -7.97
N GLN A 148 11.69 3.93 -7.03
CA GLN A 148 12.77 2.98 -6.66
C GLN A 148 12.24 1.61 -6.27
N MET A 149 11.17 1.53 -5.46
CA MET A 149 10.60 0.25 -5.03
C MET A 149 10.21 -0.61 -6.23
N ILE A 150 9.51 -0.01 -7.20
CA ILE A 150 9.06 -0.69 -8.43
C ILE A 150 10.26 -1.07 -9.29
N ASN A 151 11.19 -0.14 -9.54
CA ASN A 151 12.36 -0.38 -10.38
C ASN A 151 13.22 -1.53 -9.84
N GLU A 152 13.47 -1.58 -8.52
CA GLU A 152 14.24 -2.68 -7.92
C GLU A 152 13.49 -4.04 -7.98
N ILE A 153 12.15 -4.04 -7.95
CA ILE A 153 11.35 -5.25 -8.16
C ILE A 153 11.47 -5.73 -9.61
N LEU A 154 11.35 -4.81 -10.58
CA LEU A 154 11.49 -5.12 -12.01
C LEU A 154 12.88 -5.68 -12.34
N ASP A 155 13.93 -5.00 -11.86
CA ASP A 155 15.32 -5.41 -12.05
C ASP A 155 15.60 -6.80 -11.47
N PHE A 156 15.13 -7.05 -10.23
CA PHE A 156 15.32 -8.35 -9.58
C PHE A 156 14.62 -9.51 -10.31
N LEU A 157 13.41 -9.26 -10.83
CA LEU A 157 12.62 -10.27 -11.53
C LEU A 157 12.93 -10.33 -13.03
N MET A 158 13.74 -9.39 -13.55
CA MET A 158 14.07 -9.24 -14.98
C MET A 158 12.80 -9.11 -15.85
N ILE A 159 11.85 -8.25 -15.40
CA ILE A 159 10.57 -8.01 -16.07
C ILE A 159 10.55 -6.55 -16.55
N GLU A 160 10.12 -6.36 -17.81
CA GLU A 160 9.97 -5.01 -18.38
C GLU A 160 8.77 -4.29 -17.76
N SER A 161 8.84 -2.95 -17.69
CA SER A 161 7.82 -2.13 -17.05
C SER A 161 6.42 -2.27 -17.67
N ASP A 162 6.33 -2.49 -18.98
CA ASP A 162 5.07 -2.71 -19.71
C ASP A 162 4.43 -4.09 -19.45
N ARG A 163 5.17 -5.00 -18.76
CA ARG A 163 4.71 -6.32 -18.32
C ARG A 163 4.35 -6.36 -16.84
N ALA A 164 4.36 -5.21 -16.16
CA ALA A 164 4.02 -5.09 -14.75
C ALA A 164 2.78 -4.21 -14.53
N LEU A 165 2.04 -4.47 -13.45
CA LEU A 165 0.88 -3.71 -13.03
C LEU A 165 0.99 -3.40 -11.54
N MET A 166 0.84 -2.13 -11.15
CA MET A 166 0.76 -1.69 -9.76
C MET A 166 -0.71 -1.55 -9.33
N ILE A 167 -1.04 -2.06 -8.16
CA ILE A 167 -2.36 -1.95 -7.54
C ILE A 167 -2.22 -1.26 -6.19
N GLY A 168 -2.91 -0.14 -6.02
CA GLY A 168 -2.86 0.65 -4.78
C GLY A 168 -4.12 1.46 -4.54
N ASP A 169 -4.30 1.90 -3.29
CA ASP A 169 -5.46 2.67 -2.83
C ASP A 169 -5.15 4.15 -2.61
N SER A 170 -3.92 4.57 -2.92
CA SER A 170 -3.48 5.96 -2.77
C SER A 170 -2.93 6.56 -4.06
N SER A 171 -3.02 7.88 -4.17
CA SER A 171 -2.39 8.66 -5.24
C SER A 171 -0.87 8.41 -5.33
N TYR A 172 -0.23 8.13 -4.20
CA TYR A 172 1.22 7.84 -4.15
C TYR A 172 1.58 6.54 -4.88
N ASP A 173 0.70 5.53 -4.84
CA ASP A 173 0.87 4.27 -5.57
C ASP A 173 0.81 4.50 -7.07
N LEU A 174 -0.21 5.23 -7.50
CA LEU A 174 -0.46 5.50 -8.91
C LEU A 174 0.64 6.40 -9.50
N GLU A 175 1.09 7.40 -8.74
CA GLU A 175 2.19 8.27 -9.13
C GLU A 175 3.53 7.51 -9.16
N MET A 176 3.79 6.64 -8.18
CA MET A 176 4.97 5.76 -8.18
C MET A 176 4.99 4.86 -9.42
N ALA A 177 3.86 4.29 -9.78
CA ALA A 177 3.71 3.48 -10.99
C ALA A 177 4.00 4.29 -12.26
N ALA A 178 3.39 5.48 -12.38
CA ALA A 178 3.63 6.38 -13.50
C ALA A 178 5.11 6.77 -13.63
N ASN A 179 5.77 7.10 -12.50
CA ASN A 179 7.19 7.44 -12.45
C ASN A 179 8.09 6.25 -12.86
N ALA A 180 7.65 5.00 -12.59
CA ALA A 180 8.32 3.78 -13.03
C ALA A 180 7.90 3.32 -14.45
N LYS A 181 6.98 4.03 -15.11
CA LYS A 181 6.39 3.66 -16.41
C LYS A 181 5.66 2.32 -16.38
N VAL A 182 5.04 2.01 -15.26
CA VAL A 182 4.24 0.80 -15.03
C VAL A 182 2.76 1.19 -15.05
N ASP A 183 1.93 0.35 -15.65
CA ASP A 183 0.48 0.51 -15.61
C ASP A 183 -0.05 0.41 -14.17
N SER A 184 -1.18 1.07 -13.87
CA SER A 184 -1.74 1.04 -12.52
C SER A 184 -3.26 0.84 -12.48
N LEU A 185 -3.73 0.22 -11.39
CA LEU A 185 -5.11 0.17 -10.95
C LEU A 185 -5.27 0.89 -9.62
N GLY A 186 -6.27 1.77 -9.54
CA GLY A 186 -6.69 2.33 -8.27
C GLY A 186 -7.75 1.46 -7.59
N VAL A 187 -7.74 1.38 -6.25
CA VAL A 187 -8.81 0.74 -5.48
C VAL A 187 -9.40 1.74 -4.49
N THR A 188 -10.74 1.84 -4.40
CA THR A 188 -11.43 2.82 -3.55
C THR A 188 -11.99 2.24 -2.24
N TYR A 189 -11.78 0.97 -2.01
CA TYR A 189 -12.14 0.35 -0.73
C TYR A 189 -11.10 0.57 0.38
N GLY A 190 -9.97 1.23 0.06
CA GLY A 190 -8.89 1.61 0.97
C GLY A 190 -9.00 3.03 1.52
N ALA A 191 -7.88 3.76 1.54
CA ALA A 191 -7.75 5.06 2.20
C ALA A 191 -8.30 6.24 1.37
N GLN A 192 -8.12 6.23 0.04
CA GLN A 192 -8.50 7.35 -0.82
C GLN A 192 -9.73 7.05 -1.67
N ASN A 193 -10.48 8.10 -1.99
CA ASN A 193 -11.71 8.02 -2.75
C ASN A 193 -11.49 8.17 -4.27
N LEU A 194 -12.55 7.94 -5.04
CA LEU A 194 -12.55 8.01 -6.50
C LEU A 194 -11.97 9.33 -7.04
N SER A 195 -12.37 10.48 -6.46
CA SER A 195 -11.94 11.79 -6.96
C SER A 195 -10.45 12.01 -6.81
N GLN A 196 -9.82 11.44 -5.78
CA GLN A 196 -8.38 11.54 -5.56
C GLN A 196 -7.60 10.66 -6.54
N LEU A 197 -8.07 9.42 -6.78
CA LEU A 197 -7.36 8.46 -7.62
C LEU A 197 -7.49 8.73 -9.11
N GLN A 198 -8.65 9.21 -9.59
CA GLN A 198 -8.90 9.41 -11.03
C GLN A 198 -7.96 10.42 -11.69
N HIS A 199 -7.41 11.37 -10.94
CA HIS A 199 -6.47 12.39 -11.48
C HIS A 199 -5.13 11.79 -11.93
N HIS A 200 -4.80 10.58 -11.50
CA HIS A 200 -3.57 9.89 -11.86
C HIS A 200 -3.73 8.94 -13.07
N ASN A 201 -4.92 8.96 -13.72
CA ASN A 201 -5.21 8.19 -14.94
C ASN A 201 -4.88 6.69 -14.84
N PRO A 202 -5.32 5.97 -13.78
CA PRO A 202 -5.15 4.52 -13.75
C PRO A 202 -5.95 3.85 -14.87
N LEU A 203 -5.58 2.65 -15.28
CA LEU A 203 -6.31 1.89 -16.30
C LEU A 203 -7.77 1.60 -15.91
N ALA A 204 -8.00 1.39 -14.62
CA ALA A 204 -9.32 1.28 -14.02
C ALA A 204 -9.28 1.64 -12.54
N ILE A 205 -10.44 1.95 -11.98
CA ILE A 205 -10.64 2.10 -10.54
C ILE A 205 -11.65 1.04 -10.09
N ILE A 206 -11.26 0.27 -9.09
CA ILE A 206 -12.02 -0.88 -8.59
C ILE A 206 -12.60 -0.54 -7.22
N GLU A 207 -13.90 -0.67 -7.08
CA GLU A 207 -14.61 -0.31 -5.83
C GLU A 207 -14.77 -1.49 -4.86
N ASN A 208 -14.57 -2.72 -5.35
CA ASN A 208 -14.79 -3.93 -4.57
C ASN A 208 -13.63 -4.91 -4.77
N PRO A 209 -13.05 -5.50 -3.71
CA PRO A 209 -11.95 -6.47 -3.82
C PRO A 209 -12.25 -7.67 -4.73
N HIS A 210 -13.50 -8.15 -4.76
CA HIS A 210 -13.90 -9.26 -5.66
C HIS A 210 -13.78 -8.88 -7.15
N ASP A 211 -14.05 -7.62 -7.50
CA ASP A 211 -13.99 -7.15 -8.88
C ASP A 211 -12.55 -7.00 -9.37
N LEU A 212 -11.60 -6.79 -8.46
CA LEU A 212 -10.17 -6.72 -8.78
C LEU A 212 -9.68 -7.98 -9.50
N PHE A 213 -9.96 -9.14 -8.94
CA PHE A 213 -9.50 -10.41 -9.52
C PHE A 213 -10.27 -10.78 -10.80
N SER A 214 -11.53 -10.36 -10.89
CA SER A 214 -12.32 -10.47 -12.12
C SER A 214 -11.73 -9.61 -13.24
N TRP A 215 -11.30 -8.40 -12.92
CA TRP A 215 -10.63 -7.51 -13.87
C TRP A 215 -9.29 -8.09 -14.34
N LEU A 216 -8.46 -8.57 -13.41
CA LEU A 216 -7.17 -9.19 -13.72
C LEU A 216 -7.30 -10.42 -14.62
N THR A 217 -8.32 -11.26 -14.39
CA THR A 217 -8.58 -12.44 -15.23
C THR A 217 -8.93 -12.07 -16.68
N LYS A 218 -9.54 -10.90 -16.89
CA LYS A 218 -9.99 -10.46 -18.23
C LYS A 218 -8.95 -9.65 -18.99
N ASN A 219 -8.06 -8.94 -18.26
CA ASN A 219 -7.16 -7.93 -18.83
C ASN A 219 -5.68 -8.16 -18.51
N GLY A 220 -5.37 -9.10 -17.61
CA GLY A 220 -4.02 -9.42 -17.14
C GLY A 220 -3.22 -10.38 -18.01
#